data_af9a26a59ad4242e89ab3528419dc57f
#
_entry.id   af9a26a59ad4242e89ab3528419dc57f
#
_cell.length_a   1.000
_cell.length_b   1.000
_cell.length_c   1.000
_cell.angle_alpha   90.00
_cell.angle_beta   90.00
_cell.angle_gamma   90.00
#
_symmetry.space_group_name_H-M   'P 1'
#
loop_
_entity.id
_entity.type
_entity.pdbx_description
1 polymer ?
#
loop_
_entity_poly.entity_id
_entity_poly.type
_entity_poly.pdbx_seq_one_letter_code
_entity_poly.pdbx_strand_id
1 'polypeptide(L)'
;MEYIEVSAKTIDDALTEASIKLGTTSDKLEYEVIDKGSNGFLGIGSRDAVIKVKKAEASVEDEIREFLDSVFKAMKLEVTIDIKVDEDNRNVDFELNGPEMGVLIGKRGQTLDSLQYLTNLAINKQSENYYRVKIDTEDYRKRRRETLENLAKNISFKVKRTKRPVSLEPMNPFERRVIHSALQNDRFVETHSEGDEPYRHVVVTLKK
;
A
#
# COMPACT_ATOMS: atom_id res chain seq x y z
N MET A 1 6.06 -1.66 -25.37
CA MET A 1 5.45 -2.89 -25.94
C MET A 1 5.15 -2.68 -27.41
N GLU A 2 5.15 -3.77 -28.21
CA GLU A 2 4.95 -3.67 -29.66
C GLU A 2 3.45 -3.63 -29.99
N TYR A 3 3.06 -2.75 -30.92
CA TYR A 3 1.69 -2.69 -31.40
C TYR A 3 1.42 -3.86 -32.37
N ILE A 4 0.21 -4.45 -32.28
CA ILE A 4 -0.28 -5.40 -33.27
C ILE A 4 -1.44 -4.79 -34.05
N GLU A 5 -1.62 -5.18 -35.31
CA GLU A 5 -2.78 -4.83 -36.11
C GLU A 5 -3.79 -5.99 -36.06
N VAL A 6 -5.05 -5.66 -35.84
CA VAL A 6 -6.16 -6.61 -35.83
C VAL A 6 -7.28 -6.08 -36.72
N SER A 7 -7.79 -6.97 -37.57
CA SER A 7 -8.89 -6.67 -38.51
C SER A 7 -10.05 -7.58 -38.22
N ALA A 8 -11.26 -7.00 -38.11
CA ALA A 8 -12.51 -7.73 -37.94
C ALA A 8 -13.68 -6.94 -38.53
N LYS A 9 -14.88 -7.51 -38.53
CA LYS A 9 -16.07 -6.87 -39.13
C LYS A 9 -16.43 -5.54 -38.46
N THR A 10 -16.24 -5.45 -37.17
CA THR A 10 -16.47 -4.24 -36.37
C THR A 10 -15.28 -3.94 -35.50
N ILE A 11 -15.20 -2.71 -34.98
CA ILE A 11 -14.15 -2.31 -33.99
C ILE A 11 -14.28 -3.19 -32.75
N ASP A 12 -15.48 -3.47 -32.26
CA ASP A 12 -15.73 -4.28 -31.06
C ASP A 12 -15.27 -5.74 -31.25
N ASP A 13 -15.51 -6.32 -32.46
CA ASP A 13 -14.98 -7.64 -32.78
C ASP A 13 -13.43 -7.63 -32.82
N ALA A 14 -12.84 -6.58 -33.40
CA ALA A 14 -11.39 -6.43 -33.47
C ALA A 14 -10.77 -6.28 -32.06
N LEU A 15 -11.40 -5.53 -31.15
CA LEU A 15 -10.98 -5.43 -29.75
C LEU A 15 -11.11 -6.76 -29.01
N THR A 16 -12.18 -7.51 -29.26
CA THR A 16 -12.36 -8.84 -28.67
C THR A 16 -11.28 -9.80 -29.16
N GLU A 17 -10.96 -9.79 -30.45
CA GLU A 17 -9.88 -10.63 -30.99
C GLU A 17 -8.51 -10.20 -30.49
N ALA A 18 -8.28 -8.90 -30.35
CA ALA A 18 -7.05 -8.35 -29.78
C ALA A 18 -6.87 -8.74 -28.30
N SER A 19 -7.94 -8.73 -27.51
CA SER A 19 -7.90 -9.13 -26.11
C SER A 19 -7.51 -10.60 -25.94
N ILE A 20 -8.00 -11.46 -26.82
CA ILE A 20 -7.63 -12.89 -26.86
C ILE A 20 -6.15 -13.05 -27.25
N LYS A 21 -5.71 -12.36 -28.32
CA LYS A 21 -4.32 -12.44 -28.82
C LYS A 21 -3.30 -11.91 -27.79
N LEU A 22 -3.63 -10.85 -27.08
CA LEU A 22 -2.77 -10.22 -26.08
C LEU A 22 -2.93 -10.78 -24.66
N GLY A 23 -3.88 -11.71 -24.45
CA GLY A 23 -4.13 -12.35 -23.16
C GLY A 23 -4.55 -11.36 -22.08
N THR A 24 -5.41 -10.39 -22.43
CA THR A 24 -5.88 -9.33 -21.51
C THR A 24 -7.34 -9.02 -21.79
N THR A 25 -7.97 -8.19 -20.96
CA THR A 25 -9.34 -7.72 -21.16
C THR A 25 -9.36 -6.47 -22.06
N SER A 26 -10.48 -6.17 -22.71
CA SER A 26 -10.59 -5.05 -23.65
C SER A 26 -10.42 -3.68 -23.02
N ASP A 27 -10.73 -3.53 -21.72
CA ASP A 27 -10.51 -2.32 -20.92
C ASP A 27 -9.02 -2.03 -20.65
N LYS A 28 -8.16 -3.06 -20.80
CA LYS A 28 -6.69 -2.95 -20.64
C LYS A 28 -5.97 -2.89 -22.00
N LEU A 29 -6.64 -2.44 -23.03
CA LEU A 29 -6.07 -2.23 -24.35
C LEU A 29 -6.03 -0.73 -24.69
N GLU A 30 -4.88 -0.27 -25.16
CA GLU A 30 -4.75 1.00 -25.87
C GLU A 30 -4.81 0.73 -27.36
N TYR A 31 -5.73 1.40 -28.09
CA TYR A 31 -5.90 1.18 -29.49
C TYR A 31 -6.10 2.49 -30.29
N GLU A 32 -5.71 2.43 -31.54
CA GLU A 32 -5.96 3.45 -32.55
C GLU A 32 -6.72 2.83 -33.70
N VAL A 33 -7.79 3.48 -34.16
CA VAL A 33 -8.59 3.00 -35.29
C VAL A 33 -7.94 3.46 -36.58
N ILE A 34 -7.40 2.52 -37.37
CA ILE A 34 -6.82 2.76 -38.69
C ILE A 34 -7.90 2.86 -39.75
N ASP A 35 -8.84 1.91 -39.78
CA ASP A 35 -10.03 1.91 -40.64
C ASP A 35 -11.26 1.48 -39.83
N LYS A 36 -12.34 2.26 -39.94
CA LYS A 36 -13.60 1.95 -39.25
C LYS A 36 -14.39 0.80 -39.92
N GLY A 37 -13.97 0.38 -41.08
CA GLY A 37 -14.70 -0.58 -41.88
C GLY A 37 -16.02 -0.03 -42.46
N SER A 38 -16.71 -0.82 -43.23
CA SER A 38 -18.04 -0.49 -43.76
C SER A 38 -18.83 -1.75 -44.04
N ASN A 39 -20.11 -1.74 -43.73
CA ASN A 39 -20.99 -2.90 -43.95
C ASN A 39 -21.39 -3.10 -45.44
N GLY A 40 -21.00 -2.17 -46.37
CA GLY A 40 -21.40 -2.21 -47.74
C GLY A 40 -22.93 -2.09 -47.97
N PHE A 41 -23.35 -2.01 -49.22
CA PHE A 41 -24.77 -2.07 -49.56
C PHE A 41 -25.09 -3.48 -50.05
N LEU A 42 -26.02 -4.20 -49.39
CA LEU A 42 -26.40 -5.60 -49.68
C LEU A 42 -25.21 -6.59 -49.67
N GLY A 43 -24.18 -6.34 -48.83
CA GLY A 43 -22.99 -7.20 -48.71
C GLY A 43 -21.95 -7.00 -49.80
N ILE A 44 -22.15 -6.07 -50.74
CA ILE A 44 -21.18 -5.72 -51.76
C ILE A 44 -20.37 -4.51 -51.29
N GLY A 45 -19.02 -4.66 -51.24
CA GLY A 45 -18.10 -3.58 -50.84
C GLY A 45 -17.95 -3.44 -49.33
N SER A 46 -18.23 -4.47 -48.52
CA SER A 46 -17.89 -4.50 -47.12
C SER A 46 -16.37 -4.45 -46.94
N ARG A 47 -15.91 -3.66 -45.97
CA ARG A 47 -14.50 -3.59 -45.54
C ARG A 47 -14.46 -3.81 -44.04
N ASP A 48 -13.49 -4.59 -43.62
CA ASP A 48 -13.26 -4.84 -42.20
C ASP A 48 -12.72 -3.60 -41.48
N ALA A 49 -13.08 -3.45 -40.23
CA ALA A 49 -12.46 -2.49 -39.36
C ALA A 49 -11.01 -2.94 -39.01
N VAL A 50 -10.08 -2.02 -39.00
CA VAL A 50 -8.68 -2.29 -38.65
C VAL A 50 -8.29 -1.39 -37.50
N ILE A 51 -7.79 -2.02 -36.43
CA ILE A 51 -7.25 -1.32 -35.27
C ILE A 51 -5.77 -1.66 -35.07
N LYS A 52 -5.01 -0.67 -34.63
CA LYS A 52 -3.66 -0.85 -34.11
C LYS A 52 -3.75 -0.83 -32.60
N VAL A 53 -3.34 -1.91 -31.94
CA VAL A 53 -3.61 -2.13 -30.53
C VAL A 53 -2.37 -2.63 -29.82
N LYS A 54 -2.17 -2.16 -28.60
CA LYS A 54 -1.18 -2.69 -27.65
C LYS A 54 -1.85 -2.93 -26.31
N LYS A 55 -1.24 -3.75 -25.47
CA LYS A 55 -1.64 -3.85 -24.07
C LYS A 55 -1.32 -2.50 -23.39
N ALA A 56 -2.29 -1.93 -22.71
CA ALA A 56 -2.06 -0.74 -21.88
C ALA A 56 -0.97 -1.04 -20.86
N GLU A 57 -0.17 -0.07 -20.54
CA GLU A 57 0.76 -0.18 -19.42
C GLU A 57 -0.07 -0.36 -18.14
N ALA A 58 0.34 -1.33 -17.31
CA ALA A 58 -0.34 -1.56 -16.04
C ALA A 58 -0.31 -0.26 -15.22
N SER A 59 -1.45 0.15 -14.70
CA SER A 59 -1.48 1.27 -13.79
C SER A 59 -0.69 0.93 -12.51
N VAL A 60 -0.19 1.96 -11.84
CA VAL A 60 0.47 1.78 -10.53
C VAL A 60 -0.45 1.01 -9.57
N GLU A 61 -1.76 1.25 -9.65
CA GLU A 61 -2.77 0.54 -8.86
C GLU A 61 -2.84 -0.96 -9.19
N ASP A 62 -2.83 -1.32 -10.50
CA ASP A 62 -2.89 -2.73 -10.93
C ASP A 62 -1.65 -3.50 -10.48
N GLU A 63 -0.46 -2.91 -10.62
CA GLU A 63 0.80 -3.56 -10.19
C GLU A 63 0.82 -3.82 -8.69
N ILE A 64 0.36 -2.85 -7.91
CA ILE A 64 0.27 -2.97 -6.46
C ILE A 64 -0.72 -4.05 -6.06
N ARG A 65 -1.91 -4.03 -6.66
CA ARG A 65 -2.96 -4.99 -6.39
C ARG A 65 -2.46 -6.40 -6.67
N GLU A 66 -1.83 -6.64 -7.82
CA GLU A 66 -1.25 -7.93 -8.18
C GLU A 66 -0.18 -8.38 -7.15
N PHE A 67 0.69 -7.47 -6.75
CA PHE A 67 1.71 -7.76 -5.73
C PHE A 67 1.08 -8.15 -4.40
N LEU A 68 0.16 -7.33 -3.88
CA LEU A 68 -0.48 -7.58 -2.58
C LEU A 68 -1.34 -8.85 -2.60
N ASP A 69 -2.12 -9.08 -3.67
CA ASP A 69 -2.92 -10.29 -3.83
C ASP A 69 -2.03 -11.55 -3.81
N SER A 70 -0.85 -11.50 -4.45
CA SER A 70 0.10 -12.60 -4.42
C SER A 70 0.62 -12.89 -3.01
N VAL A 71 0.90 -11.84 -2.24
CA VAL A 71 1.35 -11.94 -0.83
C VAL A 71 0.23 -12.52 0.04
N PHE A 72 -0.99 -11.98 -0.04
CA PHE A 72 -2.11 -12.45 0.78
C PHE A 72 -2.50 -13.89 0.44
N LYS A 73 -2.46 -14.26 -0.84
CA LYS A 73 -2.66 -15.64 -1.27
C LYS A 73 -1.61 -16.59 -0.68
N ALA A 74 -0.34 -16.18 -0.68
CA ALA A 74 0.75 -16.96 -0.08
C ALA A 74 0.58 -17.09 1.45
N MET A 75 0.07 -16.05 2.11
CA MET A 75 -0.26 -16.05 3.54
C MET A 75 -1.57 -16.78 3.85
N LYS A 76 -2.36 -17.16 2.84
CA LYS A 76 -3.71 -17.76 2.96
C LYS A 76 -4.69 -16.86 3.71
N LEU A 77 -4.62 -15.57 3.48
CA LEU A 77 -5.49 -14.55 4.08
C LEU A 77 -6.51 -14.05 3.06
N GLU A 78 -7.74 -13.84 3.51
CA GLU A 78 -8.77 -13.16 2.75
C GLU A 78 -8.72 -11.67 3.09
N VAL A 79 -8.28 -10.86 2.13
CA VAL A 79 -8.09 -9.42 2.32
C VAL A 79 -8.75 -8.64 1.19
N THR A 80 -9.54 -7.64 1.53
CA THR A 80 -10.05 -6.64 0.61
C THR A 80 -9.11 -5.43 0.65
N ILE A 81 -8.74 -4.91 -0.51
CA ILE A 81 -7.81 -3.81 -0.65
C ILE A 81 -8.55 -2.60 -1.23
N ASP A 82 -8.66 -1.55 -0.45
CA ASP A 82 -9.12 -0.23 -0.90
C ASP A 82 -7.89 0.64 -1.18
N ILE A 83 -7.78 1.15 -2.42
CA ILE A 83 -6.63 1.91 -2.89
C ILE A 83 -7.07 3.34 -3.22
N LYS A 84 -6.31 4.32 -2.76
CA LYS A 84 -6.46 5.73 -3.13
C LYS A 84 -5.13 6.25 -3.65
N VAL A 85 -5.10 6.59 -4.92
CA VAL A 85 -3.93 7.17 -5.58
C VAL A 85 -4.11 8.69 -5.64
N ASP A 86 -3.13 9.41 -5.13
CA ASP A 86 -2.99 10.85 -5.27
C ASP A 86 -1.79 11.11 -6.19
N GLU A 87 -2.06 11.26 -7.48
CA GLU A 87 -1.02 11.44 -8.49
C GLU A 87 -0.26 12.76 -8.34
N ASP A 88 -0.95 13.83 -7.91
CA ASP A 88 -0.37 15.16 -7.74
C ASP A 88 0.72 15.16 -6.66
N ASN A 89 0.47 14.47 -5.54
CA ASN A 89 1.41 14.33 -4.43
C ASN A 89 2.20 13.03 -4.46
N ARG A 90 1.92 12.15 -5.41
CA ARG A 90 2.54 10.83 -5.57
C ARG A 90 2.43 9.98 -4.29
N ASN A 91 1.26 10.02 -3.67
CA ASN A 91 0.94 9.21 -2.51
C ASN A 91 -0.03 8.10 -2.91
N VAL A 92 0.15 6.92 -2.33
CA VAL A 92 -0.77 5.81 -2.47
C VAL A 92 -1.13 5.30 -1.08
N ASP A 93 -2.38 5.52 -0.69
CA ASP A 93 -2.93 5.07 0.58
C ASP A 93 -3.71 3.78 0.39
N PHE A 94 -3.43 2.78 1.21
CA PHE A 94 -4.10 1.48 1.23
C PHE A 94 -4.81 1.28 2.55
N GLU A 95 -6.07 0.90 2.48
CA GLU A 95 -6.82 0.38 3.61
C GLU A 95 -7.09 -1.11 3.38
N LEU A 96 -6.60 -1.94 4.30
CA LEU A 96 -6.75 -3.39 4.24
C LEU A 96 -7.86 -3.84 5.18
N ASN A 97 -8.81 -4.64 4.67
CA ASN A 97 -9.95 -5.13 5.44
C ASN A 97 -10.09 -6.64 5.28
N GLY A 98 -10.47 -7.35 6.35
CA GLY A 98 -10.68 -8.79 6.33
C GLY A 98 -10.85 -9.38 7.72
N PRO A 99 -11.12 -10.70 7.81
CA PRO A 99 -11.41 -11.35 9.10
C PRO A 99 -10.18 -11.51 10.00
N GLU A 100 -8.96 -11.54 9.43
CA GLU A 100 -7.74 -11.89 10.16
C GLU A 100 -6.70 -10.74 10.15
N MET A 101 -7.15 -9.48 10.24
CA MET A 101 -6.26 -8.31 10.17
C MET A 101 -5.19 -8.30 11.27
N GLY A 102 -5.43 -8.96 12.41
CA GLY A 102 -4.43 -9.14 13.45
C GLY A 102 -3.13 -9.82 12.97
N VAL A 103 -3.22 -10.74 12.00
CA VAL A 103 -2.04 -11.39 11.38
C VAL A 103 -1.25 -10.39 10.55
N LEU A 104 -1.93 -9.54 9.77
CA LEU A 104 -1.30 -8.49 8.96
C LEU A 104 -0.71 -7.36 9.82
N ILE A 105 -1.32 -7.05 10.94
CA ILE A 105 -0.73 -6.12 11.91
C ILE A 105 0.54 -6.74 12.50
N GLY A 106 0.45 -7.99 12.94
CA GLY A 106 1.55 -8.67 13.62
C GLY A 106 1.89 -8.08 14.98
N LYS A 107 3.04 -8.48 15.51
CA LYS A 107 3.49 -7.98 16.83
C LYS A 107 3.80 -6.48 16.75
N ARG A 108 2.96 -5.65 17.36
CA ARG A 108 3.13 -4.19 17.43
C ARG A 108 3.22 -3.50 16.06
N GLY A 109 2.54 -4.03 15.06
CA GLY A 109 2.55 -3.45 13.72
C GLY A 109 3.78 -3.79 12.86
N GLN A 110 4.64 -4.69 13.30
CA GLN A 110 5.87 -5.03 12.55
C GLN A 110 5.58 -5.67 11.21
N THR A 111 4.56 -6.53 11.10
CA THR A 111 4.17 -7.14 9.82
C THR A 111 3.62 -6.07 8.87
N LEU A 112 2.78 -5.18 9.39
CA LEU A 112 2.19 -4.08 8.62
C LEU A 112 3.28 -3.11 8.10
N ASP A 113 4.28 -2.80 8.93
CA ASP A 113 5.41 -1.95 8.54
C ASP A 113 6.28 -2.64 7.47
N SER A 114 6.52 -3.95 7.61
CA SER A 114 7.25 -4.74 6.62
C SER A 114 6.50 -4.82 5.29
N LEU A 115 5.20 -5.04 5.33
CA LEU A 115 4.34 -5.08 4.15
C LEU A 115 4.38 -3.73 3.43
N GLN A 116 4.22 -2.61 4.15
CA GLN A 116 4.33 -1.28 3.59
C GLN A 116 5.70 -1.03 2.93
N TYR A 117 6.78 -1.45 3.57
CA TYR A 117 8.12 -1.31 3.03
C TYR A 117 8.31 -2.11 1.72
N LEU A 118 7.87 -3.36 1.70
CA LEU A 118 7.96 -4.22 0.50
C LEU A 118 7.09 -3.69 -0.64
N THR A 119 5.88 -3.25 -0.34
CA THR A 119 4.99 -2.63 -1.33
C THR A 119 5.60 -1.36 -1.91
N ASN A 120 6.19 -0.51 -1.04
CA ASN A 120 6.87 0.70 -1.50
C ASN A 120 8.06 0.38 -2.42
N LEU A 121 8.82 -0.68 -2.16
CA LEU A 121 9.90 -1.14 -3.03
C LEU A 121 9.37 -1.70 -4.35
N ALA A 122 8.32 -2.52 -4.31
CA ALA A 122 7.75 -3.15 -5.50
C ALA A 122 7.27 -2.10 -6.51
N ILE A 123 6.52 -1.10 -6.06
CA ILE A 123 6.02 -0.02 -6.90
C ILE A 123 7.16 0.79 -7.50
N ASN A 124 8.10 1.22 -6.67
CA ASN A 124 9.14 2.14 -7.10
C ASN A 124 10.26 1.48 -7.92
N LYS A 125 10.22 0.15 -8.09
CA LYS A 125 11.17 -0.57 -8.93
C LYS A 125 10.91 -0.36 -10.42
N GLN A 126 9.66 -0.21 -10.82
CA GLN A 126 9.25 -0.13 -12.24
C GLN A 126 8.78 1.28 -12.63
N SER A 127 8.41 2.09 -11.65
CA SER A 127 7.90 3.44 -11.88
C SER A 127 9.04 4.44 -12.15
N GLU A 128 8.87 5.29 -13.18
CA GLU A 128 9.76 6.43 -13.41
C GLU A 128 9.65 7.49 -12.30
N ASN A 129 8.51 7.56 -11.66
CA ASN A 129 8.22 8.50 -10.58
C ASN A 129 8.18 7.78 -9.23
N TYR A 130 8.76 8.39 -8.19
CA TYR A 130 8.73 7.83 -6.86
C TYR A 130 7.39 8.08 -6.18
N TYR A 131 6.68 6.99 -5.82
CA TYR A 131 5.45 7.01 -5.04
C TYR A 131 5.72 6.71 -3.57
N ARG A 132 5.01 7.40 -2.69
CA ARG A 132 5.04 7.15 -1.26
C ARG A 132 3.83 6.31 -0.86
N VAL A 133 4.10 5.11 -0.37
CA VAL A 133 3.07 4.14 0.06
C VAL A 133 2.76 4.29 1.53
N LYS A 134 1.49 4.27 1.87
CA LYS A 134 0.99 4.13 3.23
C LYS A 134 -0.03 3.00 3.27
N ILE A 135 0.17 2.06 4.21
CA ILE A 135 -0.74 0.94 4.44
C ILE A 135 -1.27 1.02 5.87
N ASP A 136 -2.58 0.93 6.04
CA ASP A 136 -3.23 0.80 7.34
C ASP A 136 -4.33 -0.25 7.30
N THR A 137 -4.82 -0.65 8.45
CA THR A 137 -5.95 -1.56 8.63
C THR A 137 -6.67 -1.20 9.93
N GLU A 138 -8.00 -1.02 9.86
CA GLU A 138 -8.83 -0.73 11.02
C GLU A 138 -8.32 0.44 11.87
N ASP A 139 -7.76 1.48 11.27
CA ASP A 139 -7.12 2.60 12.00
C ASP A 139 -6.06 2.15 13.02
N TYR A 140 -5.35 1.05 12.74
CA TYR A 140 -4.37 0.47 13.68
C TYR A 140 -3.33 1.49 14.13
N ARG A 141 -2.75 2.25 13.20
CA ARG A 141 -1.68 3.21 13.53
C ARG A 141 -2.14 4.27 14.51
N LYS A 142 -3.38 4.75 14.38
CA LYS A 142 -4.00 5.71 15.32
C LYS A 142 -4.24 5.07 16.68
N ARG A 143 -4.87 3.91 16.74
CA ARG A 143 -5.13 3.16 17.98
C ARG A 143 -3.84 2.80 18.72
N ARG A 144 -2.81 2.41 17.97
CA ARG A 144 -1.49 2.08 18.53
C ARG A 144 -0.83 3.30 19.16
N ARG A 145 -0.89 4.44 18.50
CA ARG A 145 -0.37 5.72 19.02
C ARG A 145 -1.07 6.09 20.33
N GLU A 146 -2.40 6.04 20.38
CA GLU A 146 -3.18 6.33 21.59
C GLU A 146 -2.80 5.37 22.74
N THR A 147 -2.60 4.10 22.45
CA THR A 147 -2.15 3.11 23.41
C THR A 147 -0.76 3.47 24.00
N LEU A 148 0.17 3.90 23.16
CA LEU A 148 1.50 4.32 23.59
C LEU A 148 1.46 5.60 24.43
N GLU A 149 0.64 6.58 24.06
CA GLU A 149 0.45 7.81 24.84
C GLU A 149 -0.15 7.50 26.22
N ASN A 150 -1.11 6.59 26.31
CA ASN A 150 -1.68 6.15 27.58
C ASN A 150 -0.66 5.36 28.42
N LEU A 151 0.13 4.49 27.78
CA LEU A 151 1.23 3.79 28.43
C LEU A 151 2.22 4.80 29.05
N ALA A 152 2.64 5.80 28.29
CA ALA A 152 3.54 6.85 28.75
C ALA A 152 3.03 7.55 30.03
N LYS A 153 1.75 7.97 30.02
CA LYS A 153 1.10 8.58 31.18
C LYS A 153 1.10 7.65 32.40
N ASN A 154 0.73 6.40 32.21
CA ASN A 154 0.68 5.41 33.31
C ASN A 154 2.08 5.15 33.91
N ILE A 155 3.11 5.07 33.06
CA ILE A 155 4.50 4.91 33.51
C ILE A 155 4.98 6.16 34.26
N SER A 156 4.67 7.37 33.76
CA SER A 156 4.97 8.61 34.46
C SER A 156 4.38 8.62 35.89
N PHE A 157 3.11 8.24 36.07
CA PHE A 157 2.50 8.11 37.39
C PHE A 157 3.22 7.07 38.27
N LYS A 158 3.59 5.92 37.69
CA LYS A 158 4.33 4.88 38.41
C LYS A 158 5.68 5.39 38.90
N VAL A 159 6.47 6.05 38.04
CA VAL A 159 7.77 6.63 38.39
C VAL A 159 7.64 7.69 39.49
N LYS A 160 6.66 8.60 39.36
CA LYS A 160 6.38 9.61 40.40
C LYS A 160 6.05 9.01 41.75
N ARG A 161 5.28 7.92 41.78
CA ARG A 161 4.91 7.24 43.03
C ARG A 161 6.03 6.42 43.64
N THR A 162 6.75 5.62 42.80
CA THR A 162 7.75 4.67 43.30
C THR A 162 9.13 5.29 43.46
N LYS A 163 9.36 6.45 42.86
CA LYS A 163 10.66 7.14 42.79
C LYS A 163 11.77 6.31 42.12
N ARG A 164 11.41 5.30 41.36
CA ARG A 164 12.35 4.39 40.67
C ARG A 164 12.19 4.53 39.16
N PRO A 165 13.29 4.47 38.40
CA PRO A 165 13.24 4.40 36.94
C PRO A 165 12.43 3.20 36.45
N VAL A 166 11.82 3.35 35.30
CA VAL A 166 11.09 2.25 34.65
C VAL A 166 11.56 2.17 33.19
N SER A 167 12.12 1.01 32.83
CA SER A 167 12.46 0.66 31.47
C SER A 167 11.25 0.03 30.78
N LEU A 168 10.94 0.49 29.58
CA LEU A 168 9.89 -0.07 28.74
C LEU A 168 10.46 -1.24 27.91
N GLU A 169 9.58 -1.96 27.25
CA GLU A 169 10.00 -2.99 26.31
C GLU A 169 10.62 -2.36 25.05
N PRO A 170 11.48 -3.10 24.32
CA PRO A 170 12.00 -2.66 23.03
C PRO A 170 10.89 -2.28 22.05
N MET A 171 11.08 -1.18 21.35
CA MET A 171 10.13 -0.66 20.36
C MET A 171 10.86 0.11 19.25
N ASN A 172 10.23 0.24 18.10
CA ASN A 172 10.81 0.90 16.95
C ASN A 172 11.03 2.42 17.20
N PRO A 173 11.84 3.11 16.39
CA PRO A 173 12.16 4.54 16.59
C PRO A 173 10.93 5.45 16.59
N PHE A 174 9.90 5.13 15.81
CA PHE A 174 8.66 5.91 15.76
C PHE A 174 7.90 5.79 17.08
N GLU A 175 7.72 4.59 17.61
CA GLU A 175 7.05 4.34 18.89
C GLU A 175 7.76 5.01 20.06
N ARG A 176 9.12 4.94 20.08
CA ARG A 176 9.92 5.65 21.10
C ARG A 176 9.69 7.15 21.05
N ARG A 177 9.57 7.73 19.85
CA ARG A 177 9.26 9.15 19.66
C ARG A 177 7.89 9.53 20.22
N VAL A 178 6.88 8.66 20.06
CA VAL A 178 5.54 8.88 20.64
C VAL A 178 5.63 8.99 22.17
N ILE A 179 6.35 8.05 22.83
CA ILE A 179 6.54 8.07 24.28
C ILE A 179 7.28 9.35 24.72
N HIS A 180 8.39 9.70 24.05
CA HIS A 180 9.13 10.92 24.35
C HIS A 180 8.26 12.18 24.23
N SER A 181 7.51 12.28 23.14
CA SER A 181 6.61 13.42 22.90
C SER A 181 5.49 13.52 23.94
N ALA A 182 4.90 12.39 24.33
CA ALA A 182 3.84 12.35 25.33
C ALA A 182 4.29 12.84 26.71
N LEU A 183 5.58 12.68 27.05
CA LEU A 183 6.15 13.06 28.34
C LEU A 183 7.06 14.30 28.29
N GLN A 184 7.25 14.90 27.12
CA GLN A 184 8.17 16.03 26.93
C GLN A 184 7.89 17.20 27.88
N ASN A 185 6.61 17.51 28.10
CA ASN A 185 6.16 18.61 28.95
C ASN A 185 5.84 18.20 30.40
N ASP A 186 6.15 16.96 30.80
CA ASP A 186 5.95 16.51 32.16
C ASP A 186 7.00 17.21 33.08
N ARG A 187 6.55 17.77 34.18
CA ARG A 187 7.40 18.55 35.10
C ARG A 187 8.29 17.66 35.99
N PHE A 188 7.96 16.40 36.18
CA PHE A 188 8.55 15.53 37.19
C PHE A 188 9.34 14.37 36.62
N VAL A 189 9.11 14.02 35.35
CA VAL A 189 9.82 12.91 34.71
C VAL A 189 10.53 13.37 33.46
N GLU A 190 11.57 12.65 33.10
CA GLU A 190 12.30 12.77 31.86
C GLU A 190 12.42 11.39 31.19
N THR A 191 12.72 11.39 29.90
CA THR A 191 12.80 10.16 29.12
C THR A 191 14.04 10.15 28.26
N HIS A 192 14.71 9.01 28.17
CA HIS A 192 15.80 8.76 27.24
C HIS A 192 15.68 7.35 26.66
N SER A 193 16.42 7.06 25.59
CA SER A 193 16.43 5.74 24.97
C SER A 193 17.77 5.06 25.19
N GLU A 194 17.74 3.79 25.65
CA GLU A 194 18.91 2.96 25.93
C GLU A 194 18.94 1.72 25.01
N GLY A 195 20.15 1.14 24.86
CA GLY A 195 20.39 -0.08 24.08
C GLY A 195 20.53 0.18 22.59
N ASP A 196 20.84 -0.88 21.84
CA ASP A 196 20.99 -0.89 20.39
C ASP A 196 19.78 -1.57 19.72
N GLU A 197 19.53 -1.20 18.48
CA GLU A 197 18.46 -1.89 17.69
C GLU A 197 18.81 -3.39 17.51
N PRO A 198 17.86 -4.29 17.60
CA PRO A 198 16.42 -4.12 17.74
C PRO A 198 15.92 -4.05 19.19
N TYR A 199 16.80 -4.01 20.19
CA TYR A 199 16.47 -4.07 21.62
C TYR A 199 16.36 -2.69 22.27
N ARG A 200 16.52 -1.62 21.47
CA ARG A 200 16.48 -0.25 21.97
C ARG A 200 15.10 0.10 22.52
N HIS A 201 15.08 0.69 23.73
CA HIS A 201 13.89 0.97 24.50
C HIS A 201 13.92 2.32 25.18
N VAL A 202 12.78 2.79 25.69
CA VAL A 202 12.65 4.03 26.44
C VAL A 202 12.76 3.73 27.93
N VAL A 203 13.52 4.55 28.62
CA VAL A 203 13.59 4.61 30.09
C VAL A 203 12.96 5.91 30.56
N VAL A 204 12.09 5.82 31.56
CA VAL A 204 11.44 6.97 32.20
C VAL A 204 12.01 7.12 33.61
N THR A 205 12.55 8.30 33.91
CA THR A 205 13.19 8.62 35.19
C THR A 205 12.59 9.86 35.84
N LEU A 206 12.85 10.09 37.14
CA LEU A 206 12.54 11.38 37.76
C LEU A 206 13.50 12.43 37.25
N LYS A 207 13.01 13.64 37.02
CA LYS A 207 13.85 14.83 36.88
C LYS A 207 14.58 15.10 38.17
N LYS A 208 15.86 15.43 38.07
CA LYS A 208 16.67 15.85 39.19
C LYS A 208 16.33 17.28 39.60
#